data_b338ad919694159e109d3eb78888ca05
#
_entry.id   b338ad919694159e109d3eb78888ca05
#
_cell.length_a   1.000
_cell.length_b   1.000
_cell.length_c   1.000
_cell.angle_alpha   90.00
_cell.angle_beta   90.00
_cell.angle_gamma   90.00
#
_symmetry.space_group_name_H-M   'P 1'
#
loop_
_entity.id
_entity.type
_entity.pdbx_description
1 polymer ?
#
loop_
_entity_poly.entity_id
_entity_poly.type
_entity_poly.pdbx_seq_one_letter_code
_entity_poly.pdbx_strand_id
1 'polypeptide(L)'
;MYLWRGRALVLGVDTDSTPHAHHAIQLSLALEGEFRLAVDDGPLLPCRAAILWPGQQHKIAANGALIAHLFIDPGYRLLKAWQEGGARPEADPALCHDLLDAWRMPRPLASCEALLERWQAAWLPGFERAPVLDARVTQALQQLAADPELGADALAAAATLSTSRFSHLFRLHTGLPFRRYQLWMRLLAAVDKLATGANLTTAAHAAGFADLAHMSRVFHATFGVVPSTLSRLAIISG
;
A
#
# COMPACT_ATOMS: atom_id res chain seq x y z
N MET A 1 -9.60 7.51 5.53
CA MET A 1 -8.59 6.44 5.29
C MET A 1 -8.55 5.54 6.51
N TYR A 2 -8.46 4.24 6.31
CA TYR A 2 -8.37 3.24 7.37
C TYR A 2 -7.04 2.52 7.25
N LEU A 3 -6.37 2.27 8.39
CA LEU A 3 -5.05 1.66 8.44
C LEU A 3 -5.06 0.42 9.30
N TRP A 4 -4.54 -0.68 8.75
CA TRP A 4 -4.25 -1.93 9.45
C TRP A 4 -2.81 -2.31 9.19
N ARG A 5 -2.28 -3.20 9.98
CA ARG A 5 -0.95 -3.75 9.72
C ARG A 5 -0.91 -4.42 8.34
N GLY A 6 -0.14 -3.85 7.42
CA GLY A 6 0.01 -4.36 6.05
C GLY A 6 -1.14 -4.04 5.08
N ARG A 7 -2.14 -3.26 5.50
CA ARG A 7 -3.25 -2.84 4.62
C ARG A 7 -3.64 -1.39 4.87
N ALA A 8 -4.03 -0.69 3.82
CA ALA A 8 -4.60 0.65 3.91
C ALA A 8 -5.78 0.79 2.94
N LEU A 9 -6.92 1.24 3.46
CA LEU A 9 -8.09 1.58 2.65
C LEU A 9 -8.24 3.10 2.58
N VAL A 10 -8.21 3.64 1.37
CA VAL A 10 -8.45 5.05 1.09
C VAL A 10 -9.76 5.17 0.35
N LEU A 11 -10.72 5.89 0.93
CA LEU A 11 -12.05 6.11 0.37
C LEU A 11 -12.20 7.55 -0.08
N GLY A 12 -12.90 7.78 -1.18
CA GLY A 12 -13.25 9.11 -1.65
C GLY A 12 -12.11 9.82 -2.37
N VAL A 13 -11.24 9.07 -3.05
CA VAL A 13 -10.19 9.66 -3.88
C VAL A 13 -10.81 10.23 -5.15
N ASP A 14 -10.60 11.51 -5.38
CA ASP A 14 -11.11 12.29 -6.53
C ASP A 14 -9.98 13.02 -7.29
N THR A 15 -8.72 12.71 -6.95
CA THR A 15 -7.55 13.40 -7.47
C THR A 15 -6.74 12.55 -8.43
N ASP A 16 -6.15 13.21 -9.43
CA ASP A 16 -5.23 12.57 -10.38
C ASP A 16 -3.89 12.25 -9.71
N SER A 17 -3.30 11.11 -10.08
CA SER A 17 -1.91 10.78 -9.76
C SER A 17 -0.98 11.08 -10.92
N THR A 18 0.29 11.36 -10.64
CA THR A 18 1.36 11.30 -11.65
C THR A 18 1.78 9.84 -11.88
N PRO A 19 2.48 9.51 -13.00
CA PRO A 19 3.04 8.18 -13.19
C PRO A 19 3.94 7.77 -12.01
N HIS A 20 3.65 6.62 -11.40
CA HIS A 20 4.36 6.10 -10.23
C HIS A 20 4.29 4.58 -10.14
N ALA A 21 5.09 4.00 -9.25
CA ALA A 21 5.04 2.58 -8.93
C ALA A 21 5.34 2.37 -7.44
N HIS A 22 4.60 1.46 -6.82
CA HIS A 22 4.79 1.12 -5.40
C HIS A 22 4.90 -0.38 -5.16
N HIS A 23 5.22 -0.75 -3.92
CA HIS A 23 5.36 -2.15 -3.53
C HIS A 23 4.02 -2.84 -3.23
N ALA A 24 3.00 -2.10 -2.83
CA ALA A 24 1.70 -2.69 -2.52
C ALA A 24 1.01 -3.27 -3.76
N ILE A 25 0.20 -4.29 -3.56
CA ILE A 25 -0.91 -4.57 -4.47
C ILE A 25 -1.94 -3.48 -4.24
N GLN A 26 -2.39 -2.83 -5.29
CA GLN A 26 -3.48 -1.85 -5.20
C GLN A 26 -4.72 -2.38 -5.91
N LEU A 27 -5.81 -2.49 -5.18
CA LEU A 27 -7.13 -2.71 -5.73
C LEU A 27 -7.80 -1.34 -5.83
N SER A 28 -8.29 -0.98 -7.02
CA SER A 28 -8.96 0.30 -7.28
C SER A 28 -10.36 0.06 -7.79
N LEU A 29 -11.34 0.71 -7.17
CA LEU A 29 -12.76 0.56 -7.48
C LEU A 29 -13.44 1.93 -7.55
N ALA A 30 -14.07 2.25 -8.68
CA ALA A 30 -14.92 3.43 -8.78
C ALA A 30 -16.21 3.20 -7.98
N LEU A 31 -16.40 3.98 -6.91
CA LEU A 31 -17.64 4.00 -6.12
C LEU A 31 -18.74 4.73 -6.87
N GLU A 32 -18.38 5.83 -7.55
CA GLU A 32 -19.23 6.60 -8.45
C GLU A 32 -18.42 6.98 -9.70
N GLY A 33 -19.06 6.96 -10.85
CA GLY A 33 -18.44 7.34 -12.11
C GLY A 33 -17.47 6.28 -12.67
N GLU A 34 -16.48 6.77 -13.41
CA GLU A 34 -15.46 5.98 -14.10
C GLU A 34 -14.15 6.76 -14.11
N PHE A 35 -13.07 6.13 -13.67
CA PHE A 35 -11.74 6.73 -13.76
C PHE A 35 -11.00 6.25 -15.01
N ARG A 36 -9.89 6.88 -15.35
CA ARG A 36 -9.01 6.45 -16.43
C ARG A 36 -7.69 5.94 -15.85
N LEU A 37 -7.20 4.83 -16.40
CA LEU A 37 -5.98 4.17 -15.98
C LEU A 37 -5.04 4.00 -17.18
N ALA A 38 -3.79 4.40 -16.99
CA ALA A 38 -2.67 3.99 -17.83
C ALA A 38 -1.75 3.07 -17.02
N VAL A 39 -1.30 2.00 -17.65
CA VAL A 39 -0.35 1.03 -17.08
C VAL A 39 0.88 1.00 -17.96
N ASP A 40 2.06 1.09 -17.35
CA ASP A 40 3.34 1.25 -18.03
C ASP A 40 3.29 2.42 -19.04
N ASP A 41 3.73 2.23 -20.26
CA ASP A 41 3.67 3.24 -21.33
C ASP A 41 2.35 3.18 -22.13
N GLY A 42 1.35 2.49 -21.62
CA GLY A 42 0.06 2.31 -22.27
C GLY A 42 -0.82 3.58 -22.26
N PRO A 43 -1.88 3.60 -23.08
CA PRO A 43 -2.82 4.72 -23.13
C PRO A 43 -3.69 4.81 -21.88
N LEU A 44 -4.19 6.01 -21.60
CA LEU A 44 -5.13 6.28 -20.52
C LEU A 44 -6.53 5.81 -20.93
N LEU A 45 -6.95 4.63 -20.46
CA LEU A 45 -8.21 3.98 -20.81
C LEU A 45 -9.25 4.07 -19.68
N PRO A 46 -10.55 4.16 -20.01
CA PRO A 46 -11.63 4.17 -19.04
C PRO A 46 -11.67 2.85 -18.25
N CYS A 47 -11.95 2.94 -16.95
CA CYS A 47 -11.91 1.80 -16.04
C CYS A 47 -12.79 2.04 -14.82
N ARG A 48 -13.50 1.00 -14.36
CA ARG A 48 -14.25 1.03 -13.09
C ARG A 48 -13.62 0.19 -12.00
N ALA A 49 -12.76 -0.74 -12.37
CA ALA A 49 -12.12 -1.67 -11.46
C ALA A 49 -10.73 -2.04 -11.99
N ALA A 50 -9.73 -2.06 -11.13
CA ALA A 50 -8.36 -2.40 -11.51
C ALA A 50 -7.60 -3.09 -10.38
N ILE A 51 -6.71 -4.02 -10.73
CA ILE A 51 -5.66 -4.55 -9.85
C ILE A 51 -4.32 -4.07 -10.41
N LEU A 52 -3.55 -3.39 -9.57
CA LEU A 52 -2.21 -2.92 -9.88
C LEU A 52 -1.21 -3.71 -9.05
N TRP A 53 -0.22 -4.29 -9.73
CA TRP A 53 0.74 -5.20 -9.10
C TRP A 53 1.98 -4.46 -8.62
N PRO A 54 2.69 -4.99 -7.61
CA PRO A 54 3.92 -4.40 -7.10
C PRO A 54 4.93 -4.10 -8.22
N GLY A 55 5.43 -2.88 -8.24
CA GLY A 55 6.41 -2.40 -9.22
C GLY A 55 5.84 -2.04 -10.59
N GLN A 56 4.55 -2.25 -10.84
CA GLN A 56 3.89 -1.86 -12.08
C GLN A 56 3.71 -0.34 -12.12
N GLN A 57 4.28 0.30 -13.13
CA GLN A 57 4.12 1.73 -13.32
C GLN A 57 2.68 2.04 -13.76
N HIS A 58 2.05 3.01 -13.14
CA HIS A 58 0.68 3.39 -13.47
C HIS A 58 0.39 4.85 -13.19
N LYS A 59 -0.68 5.33 -13.83
CA LYS A 59 -1.26 6.66 -13.64
C LYS A 59 -2.78 6.54 -13.59
N ILE A 60 -3.40 7.15 -12.60
CA ILE A 60 -4.85 7.25 -12.49
C ILE A 60 -5.26 8.70 -12.70
N ALA A 61 -6.24 8.92 -13.59
CA ALA A 61 -6.97 10.18 -13.70
C ALA A 61 -8.39 9.93 -13.19
N ALA A 62 -8.77 10.63 -12.13
CA ALA A 62 -10.07 10.43 -11.47
C ALA A 62 -11.26 10.77 -12.37
N ASN A 63 -11.12 11.76 -13.27
CA ASN A 63 -12.13 12.12 -14.28
C ASN A 63 -13.53 12.34 -13.65
N GLY A 64 -13.57 12.91 -12.43
CA GLY A 64 -14.80 13.14 -11.67
C GLY A 64 -15.37 11.89 -10.97
N ALA A 65 -14.69 10.77 -11.06
CA ALA A 65 -15.07 9.59 -10.29
C ALA A 65 -14.70 9.73 -8.81
N LEU A 66 -15.46 9.05 -7.97
CA LEU A 66 -15.12 8.81 -6.57
C LEU A 66 -14.54 7.41 -6.44
N ILE A 67 -13.28 7.29 -6.00
CA ILE A 67 -12.54 6.04 -6.07
C ILE A 67 -12.21 5.54 -4.66
N ALA A 68 -12.28 4.23 -4.46
CA ALA A 68 -11.70 3.51 -3.33
C ALA A 68 -10.41 2.83 -3.76
N HIS A 69 -9.35 2.96 -2.96
CA HIS A 69 -8.11 2.22 -3.12
C HIS A 69 -7.84 1.36 -1.88
N LEU A 70 -7.67 0.07 -2.09
CA LEU A 70 -7.16 -0.84 -1.08
C LEU A 70 -5.70 -1.20 -1.42
N PHE A 71 -4.78 -0.76 -0.59
CA PHE A 71 -3.37 -1.13 -0.65
C PHE A 71 -3.12 -2.32 0.27
N ILE A 72 -2.47 -3.34 -0.25
CA ILE A 72 -2.12 -4.56 0.48
C ILE A 72 -0.62 -4.76 0.36
N ASP A 73 0.08 -4.82 1.49
CA ASP A 73 1.46 -5.25 1.49
C ASP A 73 1.51 -6.72 1.04
N PRO A 74 2.11 -7.02 -0.11
CA PRO A 74 2.18 -8.39 -0.60
C PRO A 74 3.00 -9.28 0.32
N GLY A 75 3.79 -8.67 1.21
CA GLY A 75 4.78 -9.39 1.97
C GLY A 75 5.72 -10.10 0.99
N TYR A 76 5.88 -11.37 1.16
CA TYR A 76 6.76 -12.28 0.43
C TYR A 76 5.99 -13.30 -0.42
N ARG A 77 4.76 -12.99 -0.79
CA ARG A 77 3.90 -13.92 -1.54
C ARG A 77 4.36 -14.01 -2.98
N LEU A 78 4.33 -15.23 -3.53
CA LEU A 78 4.66 -15.46 -4.93
C LEU A 78 3.57 -14.87 -5.82
N LEU A 79 3.72 -13.61 -6.20
CA LEU A 79 2.74 -12.86 -6.98
C LEU A 79 2.60 -13.37 -8.43
N LYS A 80 3.60 -14.10 -8.97
CA LYS A 80 3.57 -14.60 -10.34
C LYS A 80 2.33 -15.40 -10.69
N ALA A 81 1.94 -16.34 -9.83
CA ALA A 81 0.76 -17.16 -10.06
C ALA A 81 -0.55 -16.35 -10.14
N TRP A 82 -0.59 -15.17 -9.53
CA TRP A 82 -1.73 -14.26 -9.53
C TRP A 82 -1.74 -13.35 -10.76
N GLN A 83 -0.59 -12.84 -11.16
CA GLN A 83 -0.41 -12.02 -12.36
C GLN A 83 -0.78 -12.84 -13.63
N GLU A 84 -0.45 -14.13 -13.65
CA GLU A 84 -0.73 -15.03 -14.76
C GLU A 84 -2.18 -15.55 -14.74
N GLY A 85 -2.84 -15.60 -13.59
CA GLY A 85 -4.20 -16.11 -13.41
C GLY A 85 -5.31 -15.21 -13.95
N GLY A 86 -5.00 -14.00 -14.39
CA GLY A 86 -5.87 -13.14 -15.19
C GLY A 86 -7.21 -12.78 -14.56
N ALA A 87 -7.31 -12.71 -13.22
CA ALA A 87 -8.52 -12.23 -12.55
C ALA A 87 -8.85 -10.83 -13.08
N ARG A 88 -9.96 -10.71 -13.79
CA ARG A 88 -10.50 -9.41 -14.20
C ARG A 88 -11.37 -8.91 -13.06
N PRO A 89 -10.99 -7.84 -12.39
CA PRO A 89 -11.80 -7.28 -11.33
C PRO A 89 -13.10 -6.73 -11.94
N GLU A 90 -14.21 -7.10 -11.35
CA GLU A 90 -15.51 -6.52 -11.69
C GLU A 90 -15.98 -5.63 -10.56
N ALA A 91 -16.62 -4.52 -10.91
CA ALA A 91 -17.23 -3.64 -9.94
C ALA A 91 -18.53 -4.26 -9.40
N ASP A 92 -18.45 -4.93 -8.25
CA ASP A 92 -19.61 -5.44 -7.54
C ASP A 92 -20.46 -4.27 -6.98
N PRO A 93 -21.72 -4.11 -7.40
CA PRO A 93 -22.57 -3.01 -6.94
C PRO A 93 -22.78 -3.01 -5.42
N ALA A 94 -22.87 -4.17 -4.78
CA ALA A 94 -23.06 -4.28 -3.33
C ALA A 94 -21.80 -3.82 -2.60
N LEU A 95 -20.63 -4.21 -3.06
CA LEU A 95 -19.37 -3.73 -2.50
C LEU A 95 -19.19 -2.21 -2.69
N CYS A 96 -19.53 -1.68 -3.88
CA CYS A 96 -19.50 -0.24 -4.14
C CYS A 96 -20.40 0.52 -3.16
N HIS A 97 -21.63 0.04 -2.94
CA HIS A 97 -22.58 0.65 -2.01
C HIS A 97 -22.03 0.66 -0.58
N ASP A 98 -21.57 -0.49 -0.08
CA ASP A 98 -21.03 -0.61 1.28
C ASP A 98 -19.80 0.28 1.52
N LEU A 99 -18.90 0.39 0.53
CA LEU A 99 -17.72 1.27 0.62
C LEU A 99 -18.10 2.75 0.54
N LEU A 100 -19.11 3.09 -0.27
CA LEU A 100 -19.66 4.45 -0.38
C LEU A 100 -20.30 4.88 0.93
N ASP A 101 -21.05 3.99 1.58
CA ASP A 101 -21.63 4.23 2.90
C ASP A 101 -20.56 4.41 3.97
N ALA A 102 -19.48 3.61 3.93
CA ALA A 102 -18.35 3.75 4.84
C ALA A 102 -17.57 5.06 4.61
N TRP A 103 -17.58 5.60 3.39
CA TRP A 103 -17.03 6.91 3.09
C TRP A 103 -17.91 8.05 3.63
N ARG A 104 -19.23 7.98 3.41
CA ARG A 104 -20.18 9.00 3.86
C ARG A 104 -20.33 9.05 5.38
N MET A 105 -20.31 7.88 6.02
CA MET A 105 -20.39 7.70 7.47
C MET A 105 -19.23 6.83 7.95
N PRO A 106 -18.11 7.43 8.40
CA PRO A 106 -16.96 6.70 8.89
C PRO A 106 -17.36 5.70 9.98
N ARG A 107 -16.94 4.45 9.82
CA ARG A 107 -17.25 3.31 10.69
C ARG A 107 -16.04 2.94 11.55
N PRO A 108 -16.24 2.24 12.67
CA PRO A 108 -15.12 1.64 13.41
C PRO A 108 -14.27 0.72 12.52
N LEU A 109 -12.97 0.64 12.82
CA LEU A 109 -12.00 -0.14 12.04
C LEU A 109 -12.43 -1.60 11.82
N ALA A 110 -12.93 -2.26 12.88
CA ALA A 110 -13.40 -3.64 12.83
C ALA A 110 -14.57 -3.85 11.84
N SER A 111 -15.45 -2.86 11.69
CA SER A 111 -16.56 -2.94 10.72
C SER A 111 -16.10 -2.83 9.28
N CYS A 112 -15.00 -2.12 9.03
CA CYS A 112 -14.40 -2.02 7.70
C CYS A 112 -13.56 -3.25 7.35
N GLU A 113 -13.06 -4.00 8.33
CA GLU A 113 -12.24 -5.18 8.10
C GLU A 113 -13.00 -6.26 7.31
N ALA A 114 -14.23 -6.55 7.66
CA ALA A 114 -15.07 -7.49 6.92
C ALA A 114 -15.32 -7.07 5.45
N LEU A 115 -15.44 -5.76 5.19
CA LEU A 115 -15.54 -5.23 3.82
C LEU A 115 -14.25 -5.50 3.02
N LEU A 116 -13.09 -5.29 3.64
CA LEU A 116 -11.80 -5.54 3.01
C LEU A 116 -11.57 -7.00 2.72
N GLU A 117 -11.91 -7.89 3.66
CA GLU A 117 -11.79 -9.33 3.50
C GLU A 117 -12.66 -9.81 2.35
N ARG A 118 -13.90 -9.34 2.24
CA ARG A 118 -14.80 -9.63 1.14
C ARG A 118 -14.22 -9.13 -0.20
N TRP A 119 -13.73 -7.90 -0.27
CA TRP A 119 -13.12 -7.35 -1.48
C TRP A 119 -11.86 -8.13 -1.88
N GLN A 120 -10.97 -8.36 -0.92
CA GLN A 120 -9.75 -9.11 -1.13
C GLN A 120 -10.04 -10.56 -1.59
N ALA A 121 -10.96 -11.25 -0.94
CA ALA A 121 -11.33 -12.61 -1.31
C ALA A 121 -11.94 -12.72 -2.72
N ALA A 122 -12.74 -11.72 -3.11
CA ALA A 122 -13.36 -11.69 -4.44
C ALA A 122 -12.32 -11.46 -5.56
N TRP A 123 -11.35 -10.58 -5.33
CA TRP A 123 -10.40 -10.19 -6.39
C TRP A 123 -9.05 -10.91 -6.31
N LEU A 124 -8.70 -11.43 -5.13
CA LEU A 124 -7.46 -12.15 -4.87
C LEU A 124 -7.75 -13.49 -4.15
N PRO A 125 -8.54 -14.42 -4.76
CA PRO A 125 -8.93 -15.66 -4.10
C PRO A 125 -7.70 -16.49 -3.70
N GLY A 126 -7.61 -16.97 -2.45
CA GLY A 126 -6.48 -17.74 -1.91
C GLY A 126 -5.24 -16.91 -1.54
N PHE A 127 -5.30 -15.57 -1.61
CA PHE A 127 -4.20 -14.68 -1.24
C PHE A 127 -3.73 -14.86 0.22
N GLU A 128 -4.58 -15.37 1.09
CA GLU A 128 -4.27 -15.60 2.50
C GLU A 128 -3.32 -16.78 2.76
N ARG A 129 -3.14 -17.66 1.78
CA ARG A 129 -2.19 -18.76 1.88
C ARG A 129 -0.77 -18.27 1.65
N ALA A 130 -0.20 -17.60 2.66
CA ALA A 130 1.19 -17.16 2.61
C ALA A 130 2.15 -18.36 2.58
N PRO A 131 3.17 -18.38 1.70
CA PRO A 131 4.23 -19.36 1.80
C PRO A 131 4.99 -19.17 3.13
N VAL A 132 5.54 -20.28 3.65
CA VAL A 132 6.37 -20.24 4.86
C VAL A 132 7.63 -19.45 4.55
N LEU A 133 7.87 -18.38 5.31
CA LEU A 133 9.11 -17.60 5.21
C LEU A 133 10.29 -18.26 5.91
N ASP A 134 11.47 -17.91 5.42
CA ASP A 134 12.68 -18.09 6.24
C ASP A 134 12.52 -17.32 7.58
N ALA A 135 12.74 -18.03 8.70
CA ALA A 135 12.54 -17.47 10.04
C ALA A 135 13.35 -16.19 10.29
N ARG A 136 14.54 -16.06 9.66
CA ARG A 136 15.41 -14.88 9.75
C ARG A 136 14.79 -13.67 9.08
N VAL A 137 14.12 -13.88 7.93
CA VAL A 137 13.38 -12.80 7.23
C VAL A 137 12.15 -12.41 8.03
N THR A 138 11.42 -13.38 8.59
CA THR A 138 10.28 -13.09 9.47
C THR A 138 10.69 -12.24 10.66
N GLN A 139 11.79 -12.59 11.32
CA GLN A 139 12.33 -11.83 12.45
C GLN A 139 12.75 -10.41 12.02
N ALA A 140 13.43 -10.28 10.87
CA ALA A 140 13.84 -8.97 10.34
C ALA A 140 12.62 -8.08 10.03
N LEU A 141 11.55 -8.63 9.48
CA LEU A 141 10.30 -7.91 9.21
C LEU A 141 9.61 -7.45 10.51
N GLN A 142 9.63 -8.28 11.56
CA GLN A 142 9.10 -7.90 12.87
C GLN A 142 9.93 -6.77 13.50
N GLN A 143 11.25 -6.84 13.41
CA GLN A 143 12.15 -5.80 13.91
C GLN A 143 11.96 -4.48 13.15
N LEU A 144 11.85 -4.52 11.80
CA LEU A 144 11.57 -3.33 10.99
C LEU A 144 10.19 -2.72 11.29
N ALA A 145 9.20 -3.53 11.62
CA ALA A 145 7.87 -3.04 12.00
C ALA A 145 7.89 -2.32 13.35
N ALA A 146 8.80 -2.71 14.26
CA ALA A 146 9.00 -2.07 15.55
C ALA A 146 9.92 -0.83 15.43
N ASP A 147 10.94 -0.92 14.58
CA ASP A 147 11.91 0.16 14.34
C ASP A 147 12.27 0.24 12.84
N PRO A 148 11.61 1.12 12.08
CA PRO A 148 11.89 1.31 10.64
C PRO A 148 13.27 1.92 10.33
N GLU A 149 14.03 2.34 11.34
CA GLU A 149 15.38 2.89 11.15
C GLU A 149 16.48 1.84 11.14
N LEU A 150 16.20 0.60 11.57
CA LEU A 150 17.16 -0.48 11.60
C LEU A 150 17.81 -0.71 10.22
N GLY A 151 19.16 -0.66 10.21
CA GLY A 151 19.94 -0.88 8.99
C GLY A 151 20.09 -2.35 8.62
N ALA A 152 20.43 -2.60 7.35
CA ALA A 152 20.67 -3.96 6.85
C ALA A 152 21.78 -4.69 7.63
N ASP A 153 22.80 -3.96 8.10
CA ASP A 153 23.94 -4.54 8.83
C ASP A 153 23.49 -5.08 10.21
N ALA A 154 22.67 -4.33 10.93
CA ALA A 154 22.14 -4.74 12.23
C ALA A 154 21.23 -5.98 12.08
N LEU A 155 20.35 -6.00 11.09
CA LEU A 155 19.46 -7.13 10.81
C LEU A 155 20.22 -8.36 10.32
N ALA A 156 21.27 -8.16 9.52
CA ALA A 156 22.15 -9.24 9.08
C ALA A 156 22.91 -9.87 10.26
N ALA A 157 23.43 -9.03 11.16
CA ALA A 157 24.11 -9.51 12.39
C ALA A 157 23.14 -10.31 13.28
N ALA A 158 21.91 -9.81 13.50
CA ALA A 158 20.86 -10.50 14.25
C ALA A 158 20.49 -11.85 13.61
N ALA A 159 20.53 -11.95 12.28
CA ALA A 159 20.30 -13.17 11.51
C ALA A 159 21.53 -14.09 11.37
N THR A 160 22.67 -13.71 11.93
CA THR A 160 23.96 -14.41 11.81
C THR A 160 24.39 -14.58 10.33
N LEU A 161 24.17 -13.55 9.53
CA LEU A 161 24.48 -13.49 8.11
C LEU A 161 25.40 -12.31 7.80
N SER A 162 26.16 -12.42 6.69
CA SER A 162 26.75 -11.22 6.09
C SER A 162 25.66 -10.32 5.49
N THR A 163 25.89 -9.00 5.43
CA THR A 163 24.94 -8.03 4.85
C THR A 163 24.54 -8.38 3.42
N SER A 164 25.48 -8.90 2.62
CA SER A 164 25.21 -9.33 1.25
C SER A 164 24.26 -10.54 1.21
N ARG A 165 24.51 -11.56 2.03
CA ARG A 165 23.64 -12.74 2.12
C ARG A 165 22.26 -12.39 2.67
N PHE A 166 22.21 -11.53 3.68
CA PHE A 166 20.93 -11.01 4.22
C PHE A 166 20.15 -10.27 3.13
N SER A 167 20.77 -9.34 2.42
CA SER A 167 20.11 -8.55 1.36
C SER A 167 19.58 -9.44 0.23
N HIS A 168 20.34 -10.47 -0.16
CA HIS A 168 19.86 -11.45 -1.14
C HIS A 168 18.67 -12.25 -0.64
N LEU A 169 18.76 -12.81 0.58
CA LEU A 169 17.70 -13.59 1.20
C LEU A 169 16.43 -12.73 1.41
N PHE A 170 16.62 -11.50 1.91
CA PHE A 170 15.53 -10.56 2.12
C PHE A 170 14.80 -10.26 0.81
N ARG A 171 15.54 -9.93 -0.27
CA ARG A 171 14.94 -9.69 -1.59
C ARG A 171 14.24 -10.92 -2.16
N LEU A 172 14.81 -12.11 -1.98
CA LEU A 172 14.19 -13.36 -2.42
C LEU A 172 12.80 -13.55 -1.79
N HIS A 173 12.67 -13.22 -0.51
CA HIS A 173 11.43 -13.42 0.26
C HIS A 173 10.46 -12.24 0.21
N THR A 174 10.95 -10.99 0.09
CA THR A 174 10.08 -9.80 0.06
C THR A 174 9.80 -9.27 -1.34
N GLY A 175 10.55 -9.72 -2.35
CA GLY A 175 10.49 -9.19 -3.71
C GLY A 175 11.18 -7.83 -3.89
N LEU A 176 11.59 -7.15 -2.81
CA LEU A 176 12.19 -5.82 -2.83
C LEU A 176 13.63 -5.78 -2.30
N PRO A 177 14.49 -4.92 -2.86
CA PRO A 177 15.71 -4.53 -2.20
C PRO A 177 15.41 -3.91 -0.82
N PHE A 178 16.22 -4.27 0.19
CA PHE A 178 16.03 -3.85 1.59
C PHE A 178 15.76 -2.35 1.75
N ARG A 179 16.55 -1.48 1.10
CA ARG A 179 16.37 -0.02 1.18
C ARG A 179 15.00 0.46 0.69
N ARG A 180 14.44 -0.15 -0.35
CA ARG A 180 13.10 0.19 -0.86
C ARG A 180 12.02 -0.26 0.11
N TYR A 181 12.19 -1.45 0.67
CA TYR A 181 11.27 -1.95 1.69
C TYR A 181 11.31 -1.08 2.96
N GLN A 182 12.50 -0.67 3.40
CA GLN A 182 12.66 0.24 4.54
C GLN A 182 11.98 1.60 4.30
N LEU A 183 12.12 2.20 3.11
CA LEU A 183 11.41 3.44 2.77
C LEU A 183 9.90 3.25 2.80
N TRP A 184 9.40 2.12 2.32
CA TRP A 184 7.98 1.77 2.42
C TRP A 184 7.53 1.71 3.89
N MET A 185 8.26 1.03 4.77
CA MET A 185 7.95 0.96 6.19
C MET A 185 7.96 2.34 6.88
N ARG A 186 8.92 3.21 6.51
CA ARG A 186 8.95 4.60 6.99
C ARG A 186 7.74 5.41 6.53
N LEU A 187 7.29 5.23 5.29
CA LEU A 187 6.07 5.88 4.81
C LEU A 187 4.85 5.44 5.61
N LEU A 188 4.70 4.14 5.88
CA LEU A 188 3.60 3.63 6.70
C LEU A 188 3.66 4.20 8.13
N ALA A 189 4.85 4.25 8.74
CA ALA A 189 5.04 4.84 10.05
C ALA A 189 4.71 6.35 10.07
N ALA A 190 5.04 7.09 9.00
CA ALA A 190 4.66 8.49 8.88
C ALA A 190 3.15 8.68 8.79
N VAL A 191 2.46 7.85 8.00
CA VAL A 191 1.00 7.89 7.88
C VAL A 191 0.33 7.53 9.21
N ASP A 192 0.85 6.56 9.95
CA ASP A 192 0.35 6.21 11.29
C ASP A 192 0.50 7.39 12.27
N LYS A 193 1.63 8.12 12.24
CA LYS A 193 1.80 9.35 13.03
C LYS A 193 0.82 10.45 12.65
N LEU A 194 0.50 10.59 11.36
CA LEU A 194 -0.54 11.53 10.92
C LEU A 194 -1.92 11.12 11.45
N ALA A 195 -2.21 9.82 11.54
CA ALA A 195 -3.45 9.30 12.12
C ALA A 195 -3.63 9.68 13.59
N THR A 196 -2.53 9.80 14.35
CA THR A 196 -2.54 10.26 15.75
C THR A 196 -2.55 11.78 15.91
N GLY A 197 -2.72 12.54 14.81
CA GLY A 197 -2.85 14.00 14.82
C GLY A 197 -1.51 14.76 14.70
N ALA A 198 -0.40 14.07 14.42
CA ALA A 198 0.87 14.75 14.15
C ALA A 198 0.80 15.58 12.87
N ASN A 199 1.52 16.71 12.81
CA ASN A 199 1.70 17.42 11.55
C ASN A 199 2.72 16.71 10.65
N LEU A 200 2.77 17.07 9.36
CA LEU A 200 3.64 16.45 8.36
C LEU A 200 5.13 16.48 8.73
N THR A 201 5.60 17.57 9.33
CA THR A 201 7.01 17.71 9.75
C THR A 201 7.33 16.76 10.89
N THR A 202 6.48 16.72 11.90
CA THR A 202 6.63 15.80 13.04
C THR A 202 6.55 14.34 12.58
N ALA A 203 5.61 14.01 11.70
CA ALA A 203 5.46 12.67 11.15
C ALA A 203 6.70 12.23 10.34
N ALA A 204 7.28 13.15 9.53
CA ALA A 204 8.48 12.87 8.76
C ALA A 204 9.67 12.52 9.68
N HIS A 205 9.93 13.34 10.71
CA HIS A 205 11.02 13.08 11.64
C HIS A 205 10.79 11.79 12.46
N ALA A 206 9.58 11.59 12.97
CA ALA A 206 9.25 10.41 13.75
C ALA A 206 9.33 9.10 12.94
N ALA A 207 9.24 9.18 11.61
CA ALA A 207 9.37 8.05 10.70
C ALA A 207 10.80 7.87 10.13
N GLY A 208 11.78 8.61 10.64
CA GLY A 208 13.20 8.49 10.24
C GLY A 208 13.53 9.14 8.89
N PHE A 209 12.72 10.10 8.41
CA PHE A 209 13.11 10.93 7.28
C PHE A 209 13.97 12.11 7.74
N ALA A 210 14.95 12.49 6.92
CA ALA A 210 15.83 13.61 7.23
C ALA A 210 15.05 14.93 7.42
N ASP A 211 14.04 15.13 6.59
CA ASP A 211 13.16 16.30 6.60
C ASP A 211 11.83 16.01 5.88
N LEU A 212 10.89 16.96 5.97
CA LEU A 212 9.60 16.90 5.26
C LEU A 212 9.78 16.85 3.74
N ALA A 213 10.77 17.52 3.17
CA ALA A 213 10.99 17.54 1.73
C ALA A 213 11.45 16.17 1.22
N HIS A 214 12.31 15.48 1.99
CA HIS A 214 12.69 14.10 1.71
C HIS A 214 11.48 13.17 1.77
N MET A 215 10.70 13.21 2.84
CA MET A 215 9.45 12.42 2.94
C MET A 215 8.50 12.72 1.78
N SER A 216 8.30 14.00 1.43
CA SER A 216 7.38 14.39 0.35
C SER A 216 7.82 13.87 -1.01
N ARG A 217 9.12 13.88 -1.32
CA ARG A 217 9.65 13.30 -2.56
C ARG A 217 9.43 11.80 -2.62
N VAL A 218 9.73 11.08 -1.53
CA VAL A 218 9.53 9.62 -1.46
C VAL A 218 8.06 9.27 -1.55
N PHE A 219 7.20 10.00 -0.84
CA PHE A 219 5.75 9.81 -0.86
C PHE A 219 5.19 10.02 -2.28
N HIS A 220 5.55 11.13 -2.92
CA HIS A 220 5.11 11.43 -4.28
C HIS A 220 5.62 10.39 -5.30
N ALA A 221 6.87 9.96 -5.19
CA ALA A 221 7.41 8.91 -6.06
C ALA A 221 6.73 7.55 -5.85
N THR A 222 6.16 7.31 -4.64
CA THR A 222 5.51 6.06 -4.28
C THR A 222 4.02 6.05 -4.62
N PHE A 223 3.31 7.17 -4.41
CA PHE A 223 1.85 7.23 -4.55
C PHE A 223 1.36 8.15 -5.67
N GLY A 224 2.26 8.86 -6.33
CA GLY A 224 1.92 9.79 -7.40
C GLY A 224 1.20 11.06 -6.95
N VAL A 225 1.02 11.25 -5.64
CA VAL A 225 0.35 12.40 -5.02
C VAL A 225 1.21 12.98 -3.89
N VAL A 226 0.95 14.21 -3.48
CA VAL A 226 1.70 14.85 -2.39
C VAL A 226 1.13 14.47 -1.01
N PRO A 227 1.95 14.41 0.07
CA PRO A 227 1.47 14.03 1.41
C PRO A 227 0.34 14.90 1.96
N SER A 228 0.27 16.17 1.53
CA SER A 228 -0.80 17.10 1.95
C SER A 228 -2.19 16.66 1.49
N THR A 229 -2.32 15.77 0.50
CA THR A 229 -3.61 15.17 0.16
C THR A 229 -4.18 14.34 1.31
N LEU A 230 -3.33 13.76 2.16
CA LEU A 230 -3.76 13.01 3.34
C LEU A 230 -4.47 13.88 4.39
N SER A 231 -4.15 15.19 4.46
CA SER A 231 -4.80 16.10 5.41
C SER A 231 -6.30 16.32 5.14
N ARG A 232 -6.77 15.94 3.95
CA ARG A 232 -8.18 15.98 3.57
C ARG A 232 -8.93 14.70 3.95
N LEU A 233 -8.23 13.68 4.41
CA LEU A 233 -8.80 12.38 4.75
C LEU A 233 -8.92 12.25 6.28
N ALA A 234 -10.07 11.76 6.76
CA ALA A 234 -10.14 11.24 8.12
C ALA A 234 -9.33 9.94 8.18
N ILE A 235 -8.30 9.88 9.05
CA ILE A 235 -7.45 8.70 9.20
C ILE A 235 -7.90 7.96 10.46
N ILE A 236 -8.22 6.67 10.33
CA ILE A 236 -8.62 5.77 11.40
C ILE A 236 -7.60 4.64 11.43
N SER A 237 -6.87 4.51 12.52
CA SER A 237 -5.88 3.45 12.74
C SER A 237 -6.22 2.62 13.97
N GLY A 238 -5.75 1.38 14.03
CA GLY A 238 -5.94 0.45 15.14
C GLY A 238 -4.66 -0.24 15.56
#